data_c9371e45d559243bab08e8d7f255e8eb
#
_entry.id   c9371e45d559243bab08e8d7f255e8eb
#
_cell.length_a   1.000
_cell.length_b   1.000
_cell.length_c   1.000
_cell.angle_alpha   90.00
_cell.angle_beta   90.00
_cell.angle_gamma   90.00
#
_symmetry.space_group_name_H-M   'P 1'
#
loop_
_entity.id
_entity.type
_entity.pdbx_description
1 polymer ?
#
loop_
_entity_poly.entity_id
_entity_poly.type
_entity_poly.pdbx_seq_one_letter_code
_entity_poly.pdbx_strand_id
1 'polypeptide(L)'
;ILFTSFSGSLVSRISGAVQCGTIQWICPSPYRPHHGRKNWFLGIGRFTADEQEQSDAIRYETLRSSGPGGQHVNKTDSAVRATHLASAISVKVQSERSQHANKRLARLLIAWKLEQQQQENSAVLKSQRRMFHHQIERGNPRRTFTGMAFIEG
;
A
#
# COMPACT_ATOMS: atom_id res chain seq x y z
N ILE A 1 2.91 -19.33 9.36
CA ILE A 1 2.38 -18.22 8.56
C ILE A 1 0.88 -18.43 8.46
N LEU A 2 0.12 -17.84 9.33
CA LEU A 2 -1.34 -17.88 9.29
C LEU A 2 -1.83 -16.43 9.40
N PHE A 3 -1.84 -15.73 8.27
CA PHE A 3 -2.81 -14.69 8.04
C PHE A 3 -4.04 -15.34 7.45
N THR A 4 -4.74 -16.11 8.24
CA THR A 4 -6.13 -16.45 7.96
C THR A 4 -6.97 -15.36 8.56
N SER A 5 -7.93 -14.86 7.79
CA SER A 5 -8.98 -13.97 8.25
C SER A 5 -9.57 -14.53 9.54
N PHE A 6 -9.07 -14.06 10.66
CA PHE A 6 -9.74 -14.26 11.93
C PHE A 6 -11.10 -13.56 11.81
N SER A 7 -12.16 -14.28 12.15
CA SER A 7 -13.50 -13.75 12.24
C SER A 7 -13.47 -12.36 12.90
N GLY A 8 -14.14 -11.37 12.32
CA GLY A 8 -14.10 -9.97 12.75
C GLY A 8 -14.29 -9.73 14.24
N SER A 9 -14.87 -10.68 14.97
CA SER A 9 -15.05 -10.62 16.43
C SER A 9 -13.73 -10.77 17.21
N LEU A 10 -12.75 -11.51 16.70
CA LEU A 10 -11.44 -11.70 17.36
C LEU A 10 -10.53 -10.49 17.14
N VAL A 11 -10.57 -9.92 15.94
CA VAL A 11 -9.83 -8.70 15.61
C VAL A 11 -10.35 -7.52 16.43
N SER A 12 -11.67 -7.40 16.64
CA SER A 12 -12.27 -6.33 17.46
C SER A 12 -11.92 -6.46 18.95
N ARG A 13 -11.82 -7.67 19.49
CA ARG A 13 -11.38 -7.90 20.88
C ARG A 13 -9.92 -7.55 21.12
N ILE A 14 -9.06 -7.79 20.13
CA ILE A 14 -7.65 -7.42 20.17
C ILE A 14 -7.47 -5.91 19.95
N SER A 15 -8.31 -5.30 19.10
CA SER A 15 -8.18 -3.91 18.66
C SER A 15 -8.49 -2.88 19.75
N GLY A 16 -9.33 -3.20 20.75
CA GLY A 16 -9.82 -2.22 21.72
C GLY A 16 -8.81 -1.76 22.77
N ALA A 17 -7.71 -2.48 23.00
CA ALA A 17 -6.77 -2.18 24.08
C ALA A 17 -5.32 -2.63 23.80
N VAL A 18 -4.96 -3.01 22.59
CA VAL A 18 -3.66 -3.64 22.34
C VAL A 18 -2.63 -2.61 21.92
N GLN A 19 -1.74 -2.28 22.85
CA GLN A 19 -0.47 -1.64 22.53
C GLN A 19 0.36 -2.57 21.64
N CYS A 20 1.06 -2.01 20.66
CA CYS A 20 1.99 -2.76 19.82
C CYS A 20 2.97 -3.56 20.67
N GLY A 21 3.26 -4.80 20.27
CA GLY A 21 4.18 -5.67 20.99
C GLY A 21 3.89 -7.15 20.77
N THR A 22 4.56 -7.99 21.53
CA THR A 22 4.40 -9.44 21.49
C THR A 22 3.37 -9.91 22.49
N ILE A 23 2.44 -10.75 22.04
CA ILE A 23 1.51 -11.48 22.90
C ILE A 23 1.79 -12.97 22.83
N GLN A 24 1.50 -13.68 23.90
CA GLN A 24 1.56 -15.13 23.97
C GLN A 24 0.14 -15.69 23.94
N TRP A 25 -0.09 -16.66 23.07
CA TRP A 25 -1.35 -17.40 23.02
C TRP A 25 -1.07 -18.87 23.36
N ILE A 26 -1.71 -19.34 24.43
CA ILE A 26 -1.58 -20.71 24.91
C ILE A 26 -2.83 -21.49 24.52
N CYS A 27 -2.72 -22.26 23.44
CA CYS A 27 -3.82 -23.04 22.92
C CYS A 27 -3.31 -24.24 22.09
N PRO A 28 -3.93 -25.42 22.16
CA PRO A 28 -3.69 -26.47 21.19
C PRO A 28 -4.09 -25.96 19.79
N SER A 29 -3.31 -26.31 18.77
CA SER A 29 -3.61 -25.85 17.40
C SER A 29 -4.92 -26.46 16.91
N PRO A 30 -5.91 -25.64 16.49
CA PRO A 30 -7.15 -26.16 15.92
C PRO A 30 -6.94 -26.85 14.58
N TYR A 31 -5.86 -26.51 13.87
CA TYR A 31 -5.53 -27.07 12.56
C TYR A 31 -4.62 -28.29 12.62
N ARG A 32 -3.97 -28.53 13.78
CA ARG A 32 -3.06 -29.66 14.03
C ARG A 32 -3.26 -30.20 15.44
N PRO A 33 -4.31 -31.01 15.70
CA PRO A 33 -4.68 -31.47 17.04
C PRO A 33 -3.56 -32.24 17.77
N HIS A 34 -2.73 -32.93 17.03
CA HIS A 34 -1.61 -33.72 17.59
C HIS A 34 -0.28 -32.97 17.67
N HIS A 35 -0.28 -31.65 17.39
CA HIS A 35 0.94 -30.86 17.47
C HIS A 35 1.29 -30.57 18.94
N GLY A 36 2.50 -30.98 19.39
CA GLY A 36 2.92 -30.83 20.79
C GLY A 36 3.08 -29.38 21.26
N ARG A 37 3.17 -28.42 20.34
CA ARG A 37 3.34 -27.00 20.67
C ARG A 37 2.00 -26.36 21.02
N LYS A 38 1.92 -25.79 22.22
CA LYS A 38 0.74 -25.06 22.73
C LYS A 38 0.97 -23.55 22.83
N ASN A 39 2.24 -23.11 22.88
CA ASN A 39 2.60 -21.70 23.07
C ASN A 39 2.90 -21.04 21.73
N TRP A 40 2.13 -19.99 21.41
CA TRP A 40 2.26 -19.24 20.16
C TRP A 40 2.59 -17.79 20.50
N PHE A 41 3.64 -17.23 19.89
CA PHE A 41 3.99 -15.82 20.03
C PHE A 41 3.50 -15.07 18.79
N LEU A 42 2.70 -14.04 18.99
CA LEU A 42 2.10 -13.22 17.96
C LEU A 42 2.58 -11.78 18.14
N GLY A 43 3.12 -11.20 17.09
CA GLY A 43 3.46 -9.78 17.07
C GLY A 43 2.27 -8.95 16.63
N ILE A 44 1.97 -7.90 17.36
CA ILE A 44 0.95 -6.92 17.04
C ILE A 44 1.64 -5.63 16.67
N GLY A 45 1.46 -5.17 15.45
CA GLY A 45 1.96 -3.92 14.93
C GLY A 45 0.86 -3.17 14.17
N ARG A 46 0.88 -1.85 14.23
CA ARG A 46 0.00 -1.00 13.46
C ARG A 46 0.71 -0.63 12.15
N PHE A 47 0.13 -1.01 11.05
CA PHE A 47 0.58 -0.61 9.71
C PHE A 47 -0.52 0.26 9.11
N THR A 48 -0.26 1.53 8.98
CA THR A 48 -1.15 2.46 8.27
C THR A 48 -0.79 2.44 6.80
N ALA A 49 -1.73 2.03 5.94
CA ALA A 49 -1.66 2.38 4.54
C ALA A 49 -2.16 3.82 4.43
N ASP A 50 -1.37 4.69 3.80
CA ASP A 50 -1.88 6.01 3.41
C ASP A 50 -2.93 5.78 2.31
N GLU A 51 -4.18 5.71 2.71
CA GLU A 51 -5.31 5.82 1.80
C GLU A 51 -5.38 7.30 1.35
N GLN A 52 -4.56 7.64 0.37
CA GLN A 52 -4.72 8.92 -0.30
C GLN A 52 -6.07 8.85 -1.02
N GLU A 53 -7.00 9.70 -0.61
CA GLU A 53 -8.21 9.96 -1.38
C GLU A 53 -7.77 10.34 -2.79
N GLN A 54 -7.96 9.42 -3.72
CA GLN A 54 -7.62 9.63 -5.12
C GLN A 54 -8.67 10.56 -5.70
N SER A 55 -8.45 11.86 -5.55
CA SER A 55 -9.15 12.80 -6.42
C SER A 55 -8.55 12.63 -7.82
N ASP A 56 -9.34 12.15 -8.78
CA ASP A 56 -8.94 11.99 -10.19
C ASP A 56 -8.68 13.35 -10.90
N ALA A 57 -8.44 14.41 -10.15
CA ALA A 57 -8.23 15.73 -10.67
C ALA A 57 -6.85 15.84 -11.35
N ILE A 58 -6.87 15.86 -12.68
CA ILE A 58 -5.69 16.06 -13.51
C ILE A 58 -5.73 17.46 -14.11
N ARG A 59 -4.71 18.26 -13.80
CA ARG A 59 -4.48 19.56 -14.41
C ARG A 59 -3.69 19.39 -15.71
N TYR A 60 -4.17 20.00 -16.79
CA TYR A 60 -3.51 19.97 -18.08
C TYR A 60 -2.97 21.36 -18.43
N GLU A 61 -1.72 21.42 -18.88
CA GLU A 61 -1.06 22.60 -19.38
C GLU A 61 -0.57 22.34 -20.81
N THR A 62 -0.83 23.24 -21.72
CA THR A 62 -0.34 23.17 -23.09
C THR A 62 1.00 23.87 -23.19
N LEU A 63 1.93 23.27 -23.90
CA LEU A 63 3.29 23.75 -24.05
C LEU A 63 3.72 23.64 -25.50
N ARG A 64 4.71 24.43 -25.87
CA ARG A 64 5.39 24.26 -27.15
C ARG A 64 6.24 22.99 -27.13
N SER A 65 6.19 22.26 -28.22
CA SER A 65 7.07 21.09 -28.39
C SER A 65 8.52 21.54 -28.46
N SER A 66 9.40 20.87 -27.76
CA SER A 66 10.83 21.12 -27.80
C SER A 66 11.51 20.10 -28.73
N GLY A 67 12.36 20.53 -29.66
CA GLY A 67 13.09 19.63 -30.55
C GLY A 67 13.60 20.34 -31.80
N PRO A 68 14.48 19.71 -32.59
CA PRO A 68 14.91 20.21 -33.88
C PRO A 68 13.73 20.16 -34.85
N GLY A 69 12.97 21.24 -34.91
CA GLY A 69 11.77 21.34 -35.76
C GLY A 69 11.74 22.61 -36.54
N GLY A 70 11.11 22.54 -37.73
CA GLY A 70 10.89 23.70 -38.61
C GLY A 70 9.82 24.65 -38.07
N GLN A 71 9.40 25.60 -38.93
CA GLN A 71 8.47 26.68 -38.61
C GLN A 71 7.15 26.24 -37.97
N HIS A 72 6.65 25.03 -38.25
CA HIS A 72 5.39 24.51 -37.72
C HIS A 72 5.47 24.14 -36.23
N VAL A 73 6.60 23.56 -35.79
CA VAL A 73 6.80 23.16 -34.37
C VAL A 73 6.86 24.38 -33.44
N ASN A 74 7.40 25.48 -33.96
CA ASN A 74 7.55 26.73 -33.17
C ASN A 74 6.26 27.56 -33.07
N LYS A 75 5.23 27.27 -33.90
CA LYS A 75 3.97 28.02 -33.92
C LYS A 75 2.80 27.34 -33.22
N THR A 76 2.91 26.03 -32.93
CA THR A 76 1.79 25.26 -32.35
C THR A 76 2.12 24.69 -30.97
N ASP A 77 1.21 24.94 -30.01
CA ASP A 77 1.31 24.37 -28.65
C ASP A 77 0.74 22.94 -28.64
N SER A 78 1.45 22.00 -29.26
CA SER A 78 1.02 20.59 -29.36
C SER A 78 1.41 19.73 -28.16
N ALA A 79 2.46 20.11 -27.40
CA ALA A 79 2.86 19.38 -26.22
C ALA A 79 1.90 19.61 -25.05
N VAL A 80 1.69 18.58 -24.25
CA VAL A 80 0.81 18.62 -23.08
C VAL A 80 1.57 18.15 -21.85
N ARG A 81 1.50 18.94 -20.79
CA ARG A 81 1.88 18.52 -19.43
C ARG A 81 0.61 18.22 -18.67
N ALA A 82 0.52 17.03 -18.13
CA ALA A 82 -0.54 16.63 -17.22
C ALA A 82 0.03 16.42 -15.83
N THR A 83 -0.63 17.00 -14.82
CA THR A 83 -0.22 16.87 -13.41
C THR A 83 -1.42 16.37 -12.61
N HIS A 84 -1.25 15.25 -11.94
CA HIS A 84 -2.24 14.72 -11.00
C HIS A 84 -2.10 15.46 -9.68
N LEU A 85 -3.18 16.16 -9.24
CA LEU A 85 -3.10 17.11 -8.12
C LEU A 85 -2.83 16.42 -6.78
N ALA A 86 -3.42 15.25 -6.53
CA ALA A 86 -3.28 14.57 -5.25
C ALA A 86 -1.88 13.98 -5.02
N SER A 87 -1.27 13.37 -6.06
CA SER A 87 0.05 12.73 -5.95
C SER A 87 1.20 13.61 -6.46
N ALA A 88 0.92 14.79 -7.01
CA ALA A 88 1.89 15.67 -7.67
C ALA A 88 2.69 15.02 -8.82
N ILE A 89 2.23 13.86 -9.32
CA ILE A 89 2.85 13.19 -10.46
C ILE A 89 2.61 14.02 -11.71
N SER A 90 3.68 14.36 -12.42
CA SER A 90 3.63 15.11 -13.66
C SER A 90 4.22 14.33 -14.82
N VAL A 91 3.59 14.46 -15.98
CA VAL A 91 4.02 13.84 -17.24
C VAL A 91 3.95 14.86 -18.37
N LYS A 92 5.01 14.99 -19.16
CA LYS A 92 5.05 15.80 -20.39
C LYS A 92 5.00 14.87 -21.60
N VAL A 93 4.08 15.11 -22.51
CA VAL A 93 3.91 14.34 -23.77
C VAL A 93 3.94 15.29 -24.96
N GLN A 94 4.76 14.93 -25.96
CA GLN A 94 4.95 15.69 -27.20
C GLN A 94 5.17 14.81 -28.44
N SER A 95 4.77 13.52 -28.33
CA SER A 95 5.03 12.52 -29.37
C SER A 95 4.11 12.67 -30.57
N GLU A 96 2.90 13.16 -30.36
CA GLU A 96 1.88 13.25 -31.40
C GLU A 96 1.75 14.69 -31.95
N ARG A 97 1.32 14.80 -33.20
CA ARG A 97 1.06 16.12 -33.84
C ARG A 97 -0.18 16.79 -33.25
N SER A 98 -1.14 16.01 -32.78
CA SER A 98 -2.39 16.51 -32.20
C SER A 98 -2.28 16.69 -30.71
N GLN A 99 -2.59 17.90 -30.21
CA GLN A 99 -2.71 18.21 -28.81
C GLN A 99 -3.69 17.27 -28.10
N HIS A 100 -4.81 16.94 -28.74
CA HIS A 100 -5.81 16.05 -28.18
C HIS A 100 -5.29 14.60 -28.01
N ALA A 101 -4.48 14.13 -28.95
CA ALA A 101 -3.83 12.82 -28.84
C ALA A 101 -2.81 12.82 -27.70
N ASN A 102 -1.99 13.87 -27.58
CA ASN A 102 -1.05 14.04 -26.47
C ASN A 102 -1.76 14.12 -25.12
N LYS A 103 -2.92 14.75 -25.02
CA LYS A 103 -3.73 14.79 -23.81
C LYS A 103 -4.24 13.40 -23.39
N ARG A 104 -4.73 12.61 -24.35
CA ARG A 104 -5.15 11.21 -24.07
C ARG A 104 -3.98 10.36 -23.60
N LEU A 105 -2.84 10.45 -24.27
CA LEU A 105 -1.64 9.70 -23.92
C LEU A 105 -1.10 10.12 -22.54
N ALA A 106 -1.10 11.41 -22.23
CA ALA A 106 -0.70 11.93 -20.91
C ALA A 106 -1.57 11.36 -19.77
N ARG A 107 -2.89 11.24 -20.02
CA ARG A 107 -3.82 10.62 -19.06
C ARG A 107 -3.47 9.16 -18.79
N LEU A 108 -3.21 8.39 -19.85
CA LEU A 108 -2.82 6.98 -19.73
C LEU A 108 -1.49 6.82 -18.97
N LEU A 109 -0.51 7.67 -19.26
CA LEU A 109 0.78 7.63 -18.58
C LEU A 109 0.67 8.02 -17.09
N ILE A 110 -0.21 8.96 -16.72
CA ILE A 110 -0.48 9.25 -15.31
C ILE A 110 -1.12 8.06 -14.63
N ALA A 111 -2.14 7.44 -15.22
CA ALA A 111 -2.80 6.27 -14.66
C ALA A 111 -1.79 5.12 -14.45
N TRP A 112 -0.94 4.85 -15.42
CA TRP A 112 0.11 3.85 -15.30
C TRP A 112 1.11 4.17 -14.17
N LYS A 113 1.56 5.42 -14.04
CA LYS A 113 2.46 5.83 -12.96
C LYS A 113 1.82 5.73 -11.57
N LEU A 114 0.55 6.06 -11.45
CA LEU A 114 -0.21 5.90 -10.20
C LEU A 114 -0.29 4.42 -9.79
N GLU A 115 -0.59 3.55 -10.75
CA GLU A 115 -0.62 2.10 -10.51
C GLU A 115 0.75 1.58 -10.07
N GLN A 116 1.82 1.98 -10.75
CA GLN A 116 3.19 1.63 -10.35
C GLN A 116 3.50 2.08 -8.93
N GLN A 117 3.16 3.31 -8.56
CA GLN A 117 3.36 3.83 -7.21
C GLN A 117 2.58 3.02 -6.16
N GLN A 118 1.33 2.63 -6.45
CA GLN A 118 0.55 1.77 -5.57
C GLN A 118 1.19 0.39 -5.38
N GLN A 119 1.71 -0.20 -6.45
CA GLN A 119 2.42 -1.48 -6.38
C GLN A 119 3.69 -1.37 -5.51
N GLU A 120 4.48 -0.32 -5.68
CA GLU A 120 5.67 -0.06 -4.88
C GLU A 120 5.32 0.13 -3.40
N ASN A 121 4.31 0.94 -3.08
CA ASN A 121 3.84 1.15 -1.71
C ASN A 121 3.37 -0.17 -1.08
N SER A 122 2.64 -1.00 -1.84
CA SER A 122 2.19 -2.31 -1.35
C SER A 122 3.37 -3.27 -1.09
N ALA A 123 4.40 -3.23 -1.92
CA ALA A 123 5.62 -4.02 -1.75
C ALA A 123 6.40 -3.59 -0.50
N VAL A 124 6.52 -2.29 -0.26
CA VAL A 124 7.15 -1.73 0.94
C VAL A 124 6.39 -2.19 2.20
N LEU A 125 5.06 -2.08 2.22
CA LEU A 125 4.24 -2.55 3.34
C LEU A 125 4.41 -4.06 3.59
N LYS A 126 4.45 -4.87 2.54
CA LYS A 126 4.72 -6.31 2.65
C LYS A 126 6.10 -6.58 3.24
N SER A 127 7.11 -5.83 2.81
CA SER A 127 8.47 -5.93 3.34
C SER A 127 8.52 -5.54 4.82
N GLN A 128 7.92 -4.42 5.21
CA GLN A 128 7.84 -3.97 6.61
C GLN A 128 7.16 -5.02 7.51
N ARG A 129 6.04 -5.61 7.05
CA ARG A 129 5.36 -6.70 7.78
C ARG A 129 6.26 -7.92 7.95
N ARG A 130 7.04 -8.27 6.92
CA ARG A 130 8.01 -9.38 6.98
C ARG A 130 9.11 -9.08 7.98
N MET A 131 9.70 -7.88 7.96
CA MET A 131 10.72 -7.45 8.90
C MET A 131 10.19 -7.46 10.33
N PHE A 132 9.00 -6.93 10.57
CA PHE A 132 8.34 -6.95 11.87
C PHE A 132 8.17 -8.39 12.40
N HIS A 133 7.85 -9.34 11.53
CA HIS A 133 7.73 -10.75 11.94
C HIS A 133 9.05 -11.34 12.48
N HIS A 134 10.20 -10.91 11.96
CA HIS A 134 11.51 -11.34 12.46
C HIS A 134 11.88 -10.68 13.79
N GLN A 135 11.30 -9.53 14.12
CA GLN A 135 11.55 -8.78 15.35
C GLN A 135 10.69 -9.23 16.53
N ILE A 136 9.80 -10.21 16.34
CA ILE A 136 8.95 -10.73 17.43
C ILE A 136 9.81 -11.40 18.49
N GLU A 137 9.89 -10.81 19.66
CA GLU A 137 10.58 -11.38 20.82
C GLU A 137 9.82 -12.59 21.36
N ARG A 138 10.51 -13.71 21.41
CA ARG A 138 9.97 -14.93 22.01
C ARG A 138 10.45 -15.02 23.45
N GLY A 139 9.52 -15.09 24.41
CA GLY A 139 9.84 -15.27 25.82
C GLY A 139 9.54 -14.08 26.74
N ASN A 140 9.22 -12.91 26.17
CA ASN A 140 8.79 -11.73 26.95
C ASN A 140 7.48 -11.17 26.41
N PRO A 141 6.35 -11.85 26.57
CA PRO A 141 5.06 -11.37 26.09
C PRO A 141 4.54 -10.24 26.98
N ARG A 142 3.98 -9.21 26.41
CA ARG A 142 3.29 -8.15 27.16
C ARG A 142 1.97 -8.63 27.77
N ARG A 143 1.31 -9.57 27.10
CA ARG A 143 0.04 -10.18 27.53
C ARG A 143 0.01 -11.65 27.16
N THR A 144 -0.66 -12.44 27.97
CA THR A 144 -0.88 -13.86 27.74
C THR A 144 -2.37 -14.11 27.59
N PHE A 145 -2.73 -14.92 26.61
CA PHE A 145 -4.09 -15.34 26.33
C PHE A 145 -4.19 -16.86 26.33
N THR A 146 -5.27 -17.40 26.87
CA THR A 146 -5.47 -18.83 26.98
C THR A 146 -6.73 -19.32 26.28
N GLY A 147 -6.67 -20.56 25.81
CA GLY A 147 -7.80 -21.26 25.21
C GLY A 147 -8.22 -20.75 23.82
N MET A 148 -9.21 -21.41 23.24
CA MET A 148 -9.78 -21.08 21.93
C MET A 148 -10.57 -19.76 21.95
N ALA A 149 -11.12 -19.39 23.11
CA ALA A 149 -11.88 -18.16 23.29
C ALA A 149 -10.99 -16.90 23.47
N PHE A 150 -9.66 -17.06 23.46
CA PHE A 150 -8.70 -15.96 23.60
C PHE A 150 -8.96 -15.13 24.88
N ILE A 151 -9.01 -15.79 26.03
CA ILE A 151 -9.25 -15.18 27.33
C ILE A 151 -7.90 -14.71 27.87
N GLU A 152 -7.84 -13.46 28.36
CA GLU A 152 -6.65 -12.91 28.98
C GLU A 152 -6.44 -13.58 30.36
N GLY A 153 -5.24 -14.12 30.58
CA GLY A 153 -4.85 -14.81 31.81
C GLY A 153 -3.93 -13.97 32.69
#